data_caa5e244f8adbd2b874b1dccf1eb1da5
#
_entry.id   caa5e244f8adbd2b874b1dccf1eb1da5
#
_cell.length_a   1.000
_cell.length_b   1.000
_cell.length_c   1.000
_cell.angle_alpha   90.00
_cell.angle_beta   90.00
_cell.angle_gamma   90.00
#
_symmetry.space_group_name_H-M   'P 1'
#
loop_
_entity.id
_entity.type
_entity.pdbx_description
1 polymer ?
#
loop_
_entity_poly.entity_id
_entity_poly.type
_entity_poly.pdbx_seq_one_letter_code
_entity_poly.pdbx_strand_id
1 'polypeptide(L)'
;MPISNEELEIMGYKKQYNYTQYSHDNHVNVIPEKDFKLLVQDTFTTINEILRETYGPYGSTMLMNTGNQNVSTKDGYNVFSAMGFNHQYKKIVYMAIQNICARVNQTVGDGTTSCMLLAGKIFNKLNEKWKTPDEKRMLHEALSEFESFCGSTKSISEGVDKGIIKPLNKKSLDSVIRMASNYDNKLTSVIIDALKPQYDQDDNVVSMRQIIVDKHLDQSISQTNYEVQYMPGQYRVNLTMAAVEEARLFIKPINVSIIMYDHNFTDVDWYDLSKTYEEYVKDEINKDRIVLVLAKSLNKTTFEKCYAPWVHKRQFTHLPCDIYLSTIKGCGLQTLIKDFAAVIKAKVHSIETSEVSNEELDNTIKMQIVNDNCLCVHDVQTPEVYIDKIKSEMNAELDDSISKRIEYMNRIKALSLNNQDSVITITSPSAVENKMIADKIDDCIHVIASALQNGVVPNVFRFGRFLCTESSFVTSDDSKNKVDKETKAIILNAINESFESLFFDIWESKYGKNDDGEINDFERGKRIYDKLNDSNNKSYDIVSDEIVDYDNFATSARYDIEVLNAAIDVVKYLTTSRGLIFDANIMQMHGDSGYYVSNN
;
A
#
# COMPACT_ATOMS: atom_id res chain seq x y z
N MET A 1 -1.48 29.10 28.67
CA MET A 1 -0.27 29.92 28.47
C MET A 1 0.72 29.02 27.71
N PRO A 2 1.39 29.48 26.66
CA PRO A 2 2.44 28.67 26.06
C PRO A 2 3.58 28.47 27.06
N ILE A 3 4.05 27.25 27.20
CA ILE A 3 5.16 26.85 28.04
C ILE A 3 6.41 27.62 27.58
N SER A 4 7.11 28.29 28.50
CA SER A 4 8.30 29.07 28.16
C SER A 4 9.46 28.17 27.76
N ASN A 5 10.41 28.75 27.01
CA ASN A 5 11.61 28.04 26.61
C ASN A 5 12.47 27.54 27.79
N GLU A 6 12.43 28.22 28.93
CA GLU A 6 13.11 27.81 30.16
C GLU A 6 12.41 26.62 30.86
N GLU A 7 11.09 26.55 30.79
CA GLU A 7 10.33 25.42 31.34
C GLU A 7 10.55 24.13 30.54
N LEU A 8 10.77 24.25 29.21
CA LEU A 8 11.12 23.10 28.34
C LEU A 8 12.57 22.60 28.56
N GLU A 9 13.50 23.47 28.95
CA GLU A 9 14.86 23.09 29.36
C GLU A 9 14.89 22.30 30.67
N ILE A 10 14.07 22.70 31.63
CA ILE A 10 13.91 22.03 32.94
C ILE A 10 13.27 20.62 32.74
N MET A 11 12.46 20.42 31.69
CA MET A 11 11.83 19.16 31.35
C MET A 11 12.72 18.23 30.49
N GLY A 12 13.98 18.57 30.23
CA GLY A 12 14.93 17.76 29.46
C GLY A 12 14.68 17.77 27.93
N TYR A 13 13.78 18.64 27.44
CA TYR A 13 13.36 18.64 26.01
C TYR A 13 14.15 19.61 25.12
N LYS A 14 15.32 20.15 25.57
CA LYS A 14 16.11 21.07 24.74
C LYS A 14 17.60 20.71 24.66
N LYS A 15 18.00 20.15 23.52
CA LYS A 15 19.23 20.58 22.87
C LYS A 15 18.86 21.68 21.87
N GLN A 16 19.12 22.96 22.23
CA GLN A 16 18.99 24.06 21.27
C GLN A 16 20.12 23.92 20.24
N TYR A 17 19.80 23.51 19.03
CA TYR A 17 20.67 23.73 17.89
C TYR A 17 20.43 25.15 17.39
N ASN A 18 21.39 26.06 17.61
CA ASN A 18 21.35 27.37 16.99
C ASN A 18 21.77 27.26 15.54
N TYR A 19 20.80 27.12 14.66
CA TYR A 19 21.07 27.16 13.21
C TYR A 19 21.38 28.60 12.81
N THR A 20 22.54 28.81 12.17
CA THR A 20 22.91 30.14 11.65
C THR A 20 22.03 30.44 10.43
N GLN A 21 21.16 31.42 10.57
CA GLN A 21 20.28 31.86 9.48
C GLN A 21 21.02 32.91 8.64
N TYR A 22 21.24 32.59 7.35
CA TYR A 22 21.76 33.56 6.39
C TYR A 22 20.59 34.10 5.58
N SER A 23 20.25 35.38 5.77
CA SER A 23 19.26 36.08 4.94
C SER A 23 19.98 36.82 3.82
N HIS A 24 19.65 36.55 2.59
CA HIS A 24 19.91 37.45 1.46
C HIS A 24 18.67 38.30 1.18
N ASP A 25 18.86 39.50 0.67
CA ASP A 25 17.81 40.52 0.47
C ASP A 25 16.63 40.10 -0.47
N ASN A 26 16.57 38.85 -0.93
CA ASN A 26 15.60 38.35 -1.88
C ASN A 26 14.68 37.24 -1.32
N HIS A 27 14.29 37.31 -0.06
CA HIS A 27 13.34 36.34 0.54
C HIS A 27 13.77 34.85 0.53
N VAL A 28 15.02 34.55 0.19
CA VAL A 28 15.58 33.19 0.16
C VAL A 28 16.44 32.99 1.40
N ASN A 29 16.08 32.02 2.22
CA ASN A 29 16.89 31.60 3.37
C ASN A 29 17.70 30.36 3.01
N VAL A 30 18.96 30.33 3.47
CA VAL A 30 19.90 29.23 3.21
C VAL A 30 20.39 28.68 4.55
N ILE A 31 20.25 27.38 4.77
CA ILE A 31 20.91 26.67 5.88
C ILE A 31 22.16 26.00 5.30
N PRO A 32 23.36 26.35 5.79
CA PRO A 32 24.60 25.78 5.29
C PRO A 32 24.76 24.32 5.72
N GLU A 33 25.61 23.59 5.02
CA GLU A 33 25.79 22.13 5.16
C GLU A 33 25.96 21.64 6.58
N LYS A 34 26.78 22.33 7.41
CA LYS A 34 27.02 21.93 8.81
C LYS A 34 25.75 21.94 9.63
N ASP A 35 24.97 23.01 9.51
CA ASP A 35 23.74 23.20 10.27
C ASP A 35 22.63 22.29 9.70
N PHE A 36 22.64 22.04 8.38
CA PHE A 36 21.72 21.10 7.73
C PHE A 36 21.91 19.67 8.23
N LYS A 37 23.16 19.21 8.38
CA LYS A 37 23.45 17.87 8.93
C LYS A 37 22.91 17.71 10.36
N LEU A 38 23.12 18.71 11.21
CA LEU A 38 22.59 18.71 12.57
C LEU A 38 21.05 18.71 12.57
N LEU A 39 20.44 19.48 11.68
CA LEU A 39 18.99 19.52 11.50
C LEU A 39 18.43 18.15 11.10
N VAL A 40 19.06 17.47 10.16
CA VAL A 40 18.66 16.12 9.72
C VAL A 40 18.80 15.12 10.87
N GLN A 41 19.93 15.15 11.59
CA GLN A 41 20.19 14.26 12.73
C GLN A 41 19.14 14.47 13.84
N ASP A 42 18.85 15.70 14.19
CA ASP A 42 17.85 16.07 15.19
C ASP A 42 16.42 15.69 14.75
N THR A 43 16.12 15.81 13.46
CA THR A 43 14.84 15.36 12.89
C THR A 43 14.69 13.84 13.00
N PHE A 44 15.73 13.07 12.64
CA PHE A 44 15.73 11.62 12.80
C PHE A 44 15.63 11.18 14.26
N THR A 45 16.31 11.87 15.17
CA THR A 45 16.21 11.58 16.60
C THR A 45 14.76 11.67 17.05
N THR A 46 14.07 12.76 16.71
CA THR A 46 12.66 12.96 17.06
C THR A 46 11.76 11.89 16.44
N ILE A 47 11.97 11.57 15.15
CA ILE A 47 11.19 10.54 14.44
C ILE A 47 11.41 9.16 15.09
N ASN A 48 12.66 8.79 15.33
CA ASN A 48 13.02 7.49 15.86
C ASN A 48 12.52 7.28 17.30
N GLU A 49 12.58 8.29 18.15
CA GLU A 49 12.06 8.23 19.51
C GLU A 49 10.56 7.90 19.52
N ILE A 50 9.77 8.54 18.65
CA ILE A 50 8.32 8.31 18.57
C ILE A 50 8.00 6.96 17.92
N LEU A 51 8.63 6.66 16.77
CA LEU A 51 8.30 5.44 16.01
C LEU A 51 8.76 4.16 16.72
N ARG A 52 9.86 4.22 17.49
CA ARG A 52 10.35 3.07 18.24
C ARG A 52 9.34 2.60 19.29
N GLU A 53 8.55 3.50 19.86
CA GLU A 53 7.49 3.15 20.80
C GLU A 53 6.39 2.31 20.19
N THR A 54 6.16 2.42 18.87
CA THR A 54 5.14 1.64 18.14
C THR A 54 5.71 0.39 17.47
N TYR A 55 7.04 0.18 17.52
CA TYR A 55 7.72 -0.81 16.71
C TYR A 55 7.64 -2.23 17.29
N GLY A 56 7.35 -3.19 16.41
CA GLY A 56 7.29 -4.61 16.74
C GLY A 56 6.03 -5.04 17.52
N PRO A 57 5.94 -6.32 17.93
CA PRO A 57 4.72 -6.87 18.52
C PRO A 57 4.38 -6.28 19.90
N TYR A 58 5.37 -5.82 20.65
CA TYR A 58 5.20 -5.17 21.95
C TYR A 58 5.09 -3.64 21.86
N GLY A 59 5.14 -3.06 20.67
CA GLY A 59 4.99 -1.64 20.48
C GLY A 59 3.64 -1.12 20.98
N SER A 60 3.64 0.08 21.51
CA SER A 60 2.48 0.75 22.10
C SER A 60 1.58 1.36 21.04
N THR A 61 0.31 1.51 21.37
CA THR A 61 -0.65 2.27 20.55
C THR A 61 -0.53 3.75 20.86
N MET A 62 -0.47 4.57 19.81
CA MET A 62 -0.41 6.02 19.93
C MET A 62 -1.79 6.65 19.77
N LEU A 63 -2.13 7.58 20.66
CA LEU A 63 -3.33 8.39 20.54
C LEU A 63 -3.00 9.66 19.75
N MET A 64 -3.68 9.88 18.64
CA MET A 64 -3.48 11.03 17.77
C MET A 64 -4.73 11.88 17.71
N ASN A 65 -4.55 13.21 17.69
CA ASN A 65 -5.62 14.16 17.40
C ASN A 65 -5.45 14.68 15.97
N THR A 66 -6.38 14.34 15.09
CA THR A 66 -6.39 14.76 13.67
C THR A 66 -7.30 15.98 13.45
N GLY A 67 -7.43 16.86 14.45
CA GLY A 67 -8.25 18.07 14.42
C GLY A 67 -9.70 17.83 14.81
N ASN A 68 -10.43 16.96 14.14
CA ASN A 68 -11.84 16.67 14.40
C ASN A 68 -12.11 15.34 15.12
N GLN A 69 -11.11 14.46 15.18
CA GLN A 69 -11.26 13.13 15.76
C GLN A 69 -9.99 12.70 16.51
N ASN A 70 -10.18 12.01 17.62
CA ASN A 70 -9.10 11.29 18.29
C ASN A 70 -9.03 9.89 17.68
N VAL A 71 -7.89 9.54 17.11
CA VAL A 71 -7.62 8.24 16.50
C VAL A 71 -6.54 7.54 17.30
N SER A 72 -6.76 6.27 17.62
CA SER A 72 -5.76 5.42 18.24
C SER A 72 -5.21 4.46 17.20
N THR A 73 -3.89 4.44 17.00
CA THR A 73 -3.24 3.58 16.03
C THR A 73 -1.91 3.04 16.53
N LYS A 74 -1.55 1.85 16.07
CA LYS A 74 -0.22 1.27 16.22
C LYS A 74 0.57 1.30 14.90
N ASP A 75 -0.12 1.61 13.79
CA ASP A 75 0.52 1.69 12.49
C ASP A 75 1.50 2.87 12.43
N GLY A 76 2.78 2.55 12.22
CA GLY A 76 3.85 3.53 12.20
C GLY A 76 3.72 4.53 11.05
N TYR A 77 3.13 4.17 9.91
CA TYR A 77 2.89 5.12 8.83
C TYR A 77 1.84 6.18 9.22
N ASN A 78 0.75 5.77 9.84
CA ASN A 78 -0.27 6.69 10.34
C ASN A 78 0.29 7.60 11.44
N VAL A 79 1.08 7.04 12.38
CA VAL A 79 1.77 7.82 13.41
C VAL A 79 2.73 8.82 12.77
N PHE A 80 3.57 8.36 11.85
CA PHE A 80 4.50 9.22 11.14
C PHE A 80 3.80 10.33 10.35
N SER A 81 2.74 9.99 9.62
CA SER A 81 1.98 10.97 8.82
C SER A 81 1.28 12.03 9.67
N ALA A 82 0.97 11.72 10.93
CA ALA A 82 0.36 12.65 11.87
C ALA A 82 1.38 13.51 12.63
N MET A 83 2.68 13.22 12.51
CA MET A 83 3.72 14.03 13.16
C MET A 83 3.72 15.44 12.57
N GLY A 84 3.50 16.43 13.42
CA GLY A 84 3.62 17.83 13.07
C GLY A 84 4.90 18.42 13.67
N PHE A 85 5.76 18.97 12.84
CA PHE A 85 6.93 19.72 13.31
C PHE A 85 6.61 21.20 13.32
N ASN A 86 6.65 21.83 14.51
CA ASN A 86 6.51 23.28 14.64
C ASN A 86 7.73 24.02 14.05
N HIS A 87 8.88 23.35 14.00
CA HIS A 87 10.09 23.90 13.44
C HIS A 87 10.05 23.74 11.89
N GLN A 88 9.97 24.86 11.19
CA GLN A 88 9.79 24.90 9.74
C GLN A 88 10.84 24.08 8.96
N TYR A 89 12.09 24.12 9.37
CA TYR A 89 13.19 23.40 8.70
C TYR A 89 13.11 21.90 8.92
N LYS A 90 12.76 21.45 10.14
CA LYS A 90 12.50 20.03 10.41
C LYS A 90 11.35 19.51 9.57
N LYS A 91 10.30 20.33 9.35
CA LYS A 91 9.16 19.97 8.50
C LYS A 91 9.58 19.67 7.07
N ILE A 92 10.51 20.44 6.48
CA ILE A 92 11.01 20.19 5.11
C ILE A 92 11.76 18.86 5.04
N VAL A 93 12.67 18.61 6.00
CA VAL A 93 13.41 17.33 6.06
C VAL A 93 12.44 16.17 6.27
N TYR A 94 11.50 16.32 7.18
CA TYR A 94 10.46 15.33 7.45
C TYR A 94 9.64 14.99 6.19
N MET A 95 9.17 16.01 5.43
CA MET A 95 8.41 15.77 4.19
C MET A 95 9.24 15.04 3.13
N ALA A 96 10.53 15.31 3.03
CA ALA A 96 11.43 14.59 2.13
C ALA A 96 11.55 13.11 2.51
N ILE A 97 11.71 12.80 3.80
CA ILE A 97 11.73 11.43 4.33
C ILE A 97 10.39 10.74 4.06
N GLN A 98 9.28 11.42 4.35
CA GLN A 98 7.93 10.90 4.16
C GLN A 98 7.66 10.47 2.70
N ASN A 99 8.00 11.31 1.74
CA ASN A 99 7.78 11.03 0.32
C ASN A 99 8.53 9.79 -0.16
N ILE A 100 9.75 9.57 0.34
CA ILE A 100 10.54 8.39 -0.02
C ILE A 100 9.99 7.14 0.65
N CYS A 101 9.68 7.21 1.95
CA CYS A 101 9.17 6.07 2.71
C CYS A 101 7.74 5.64 2.30
N ALA A 102 6.91 6.55 1.78
CA ALA A 102 5.58 6.24 1.27
C ALA A 102 5.60 5.18 0.15
N ARG A 103 6.72 5.08 -0.61
CA ARG A 103 6.91 4.06 -1.64
C ARG A 103 6.88 2.64 -1.05
N VAL A 104 7.45 2.42 0.13
CA VAL A 104 7.46 1.10 0.79
C VAL A 104 6.03 0.63 1.08
N ASN A 105 5.17 1.52 1.57
CA ASN A 105 3.77 1.20 1.80
C ASN A 105 3.03 0.81 0.51
N GLN A 106 3.33 1.48 -0.60
CA GLN A 106 2.71 1.19 -1.89
C GLN A 106 3.17 -0.13 -2.52
N THR A 107 4.43 -0.55 -2.26
CA THR A 107 5.04 -1.72 -2.91
C THR A 107 4.88 -3.01 -2.13
N VAL A 108 4.91 -2.94 -0.79
CA VAL A 108 4.88 -4.11 0.09
C VAL A 108 3.68 -4.08 1.03
N GLY A 109 3.11 -2.91 1.29
CA GLY A 109 1.99 -2.71 2.22
C GLY A 109 2.38 -2.65 3.69
N ASP A 110 3.63 -2.94 4.03
CA ASP A 110 4.18 -2.93 5.39
C ASP A 110 5.66 -2.52 5.37
N GLY A 111 6.23 -2.22 6.55
CA GLY A 111 7.67 -1.93 6.70
C GLY A 111 8.04 -0.46 6.68
N THR A 112 7.10 0.44 6.62
CA THR A 112 7.36 1.89 6.63
C THR A 112 8.09 2.33 7.90
N THR A 113 7.68 1.82 9.07
CA THR A 113 8.35 2.05 10.36
C THR A 113 9.79 1.54 10.32
N SER A 114 9.99 0.31 9.86
CA SER A 114 11.31 -0.31 9.72
C SER A 114 12.22 0.50 8.81
N CYS A 115 11.69 1.01 7.69
CA CYS A 115 12.43 1.84 6.74
C CYS A 115 12.92 3.15 7.40
N MET A 116 12.04 3.85 8.10
CA MET A 116 12.39 5.13 8.75
C MET A 116 13.42 4.95 9.87
N LEU A 117 13.23 3.95 10.72
CA LEU A 117 14.18 3.61 11.78
C LEU A 117 15.54 3.22 11.19
N LEU A 118 15.55 2.37 10.15
CA LEU A 118 16.77 1.94 9.47
C LEU A 118 17.50 3.11 8.82
N ALA A 119 16.77 3.98 8.10
CA ALA A 119 17.35 5.17 7.46
C ALA A 119 18.04 6.08 8.47
N GLY A 120 17.39 6.36 9.61
CA GLY A 120 17.98 7.17 10.67
C GLY A 120 19.24 6.55 11.28
N LYS A 121 19.24 5.22 11.50
CA LYS A 121 20.39 4.50 12.03
C LYS A 121 21.57 4.50 11.04
N ILE A 122 21.33 4.23 9.75
CA ILE A 122 22.35 4.27 8.70
C ILE A 122 22.89 5.70 8.56
N PHE A 123 22.02 6.70 8.50
CA PHE A 123 22.43 8.11 8.40
C PHE A 123 23.36 8.50 9.53
N ASN A 124 23.01 8.21 10.79
CA ASN A 124 23.83 8.53 11.94
C ASN A 124 25.21 7.87 11.91
N LYS A 125 25.32 6.64 11.40
CA LYS A 125 26.60 5.92 11.27
C LYS A 125 27.47 6.47 10.14
N LEU A 126 26.87 6.96 9.07
CA LEU A 126 27.58 7.45 7.89
C LEU A 126 27.87 8.95 7.92
N ASN A 127 27.04 9.76 8.59
CA ASN A 127 27.10 11.22 8.53
C ASN A 127 28.45 11.83 8.94
N GLU A 128 29.16 11.21 9.89
CA GLU A 128 30.45 11.72 10.40
C GLU A 128 31.67 11.25 9.59
N LYS A 129 31.51 10.26 8.72
CA LYS A 129 32.64 9.57 8.04
C LYS A 129 33.08 10.28 6.77
N TRP A 130 32.21 11.04 6.10
CA TRP A 130 32.51 11.73 4.85
C TRP A 130 32.44 13.24 4.98
N LYS A 131 33.60 13.88 4.83
CA LYS A 131 33.76 15.34 5.06
C LYS A 131 34.02 16.10 3.77
N THR A 132 34.70 15.50 2.81
CA THR A 132 35.05 16.14 1.54
C THR A 132 34.01 15.89 0.45
N PRO A 133 33.92 16.76 -0.58
CA PRO A 133 33.03 16.56 -1.72
C PRO A 133 33.29 15.26 -2.49
N ASP A 134 34.54 14.83 -2.60
CA ASP A 134 34.90 13.61 -3.32
C ASP A 134 34.49 12.36 -2.52
N GLU A 135 34.72 12.34 -1.22
CA GLU A 135 34.24 11.26 -0.33
C GLU A 135 32.73 11.12 -0.41
N LYS A 136 31.98 12.22 -0.42
CA LYS A 136 30.50 12.19 -0.55
C LYS A 136 30.05 11.63 -1.88
N ARG A 137 30.75 11.97 -2.96
CA ARG A 137 30.47 11.40 -4.28
C ARG A 137 30.71 9.89 -4.27
N MET A 138 31.81 9.43 -3.71
CA MET A 138 32.15 8.01 -3.58
C MET A 138 31.10 7.28 -2.73
N LEU A 139 30.66 7.87 -1.62
CA LEU A 139 29.57 7.35 -0.80
C LEU A 139 28.28 7.19 -1.60
N HIS A 140 27.88 8.23 -2.33
CA HIS A 140 26.68 8.20 -3.15
C HIS A 140 26.76 7.13 -4.27
N GLU A 141 27.89 7.03 -4.95
CA GLU A 141 28.14 6.01 -5.98
C GLU A 141 28.06 4.61 -5.37
N ALA A 142 28.69 4.38 -4.22
CA ALA A 142 28.67 3.09 -3.55
C ALA A 142 27.28 2.67 -3.04
N LEU A 143 26.53 3.61 -2.45
CA LEU A 143 25.15 3.35 -2.03
C LEU A 143 24.25 3.06 -3.24
N SER A 144 24.43 3.77 -4.36
CA SER A 144 23.65 3.55 -5.58
C SER A 144 23.98 2.21 -6.26
N GLU A 145 25.25 1.79 -6.25
CA GLU A 145 25.65 0.46 -6.73
C GLU A 145 25.04 -0.65 -5.86
N PHE A 146 25.08 -0.48 -4.54
CA PHE A 146 24.53 -1.46 -3.61
C PHE A 146 23.01 -1.56 -3.73
N GLU A 147 22.31 -0.44 -3.80
CA GLU A 147 20.86 -0.39 -4.03
C GLU A 147 20.46 -1.12 -5.33
N SER A 148 21.17 -0.83 -6.43
CA SER A 148 20.95 -1.49 -7.72
C SER A 148 21.19 -3.01 -7.64
N PHE A 149 22.15 -3.43 -6.83
CA PHE A 149 22.43 -4.84 -6.59
C PHE A 149 21.32 -5.50 -5.77
N CYS A 150 20.82 -4.85 -4.70
CA CYS A 150 19.81 -5.41 -3.79
C CYS A 150 18.54 -5.86 -4.53
N GLY A 151 18.06 -5.09 -5.53
CA GLY A 151 16.89 -5.41 -6.34
C GLY A 151 17.16 -6.23 -7.60
N SER A 152 18.41 -6.64 -7.84
CA SER A 152 18.79 -7.34 -9.06
C SER A 152 18.34 -8.81 -9.06
N THR A 153 18.14 -9.38 -10.25
CA THR A 153 17.90 -10.82 -10.39
C THR A 153 19.06 -11.67 -9.84
N LYS A 154 20.28 -11.13 -9.88
CA LYS A 154 21.47 -11.79 -9.35
C LYS A 154 21.40 -11.95 -7.84
N SER A 155 21.10 -10.90 -7.09
CA SER A 155 20.99 -10.96 -5.62
C SER A 155 19.89 -11.92 -5.16
N ILE A 156 18.74 -11.92 -5.87
CA ILE A 156 17.63 -12.83 -5.59
C ILE A 156 18.05 -14.28 -5.86
N SER A 157 18.69 -14.55 -7.01
CA SER A 157 19.21 -15.89 -7.35
C SER A 157 20.21 -16.40 -6.30
N GLU A 158 21.15 -15.55 -5.86
CA GLU A 158 22.08 -15.90 -4.79
C GLU A 158 21.36 -16.23 -3.46
N GLY A 159 20.31 -15.48 -3.12
CA GLY A 159 19.47 -15.76 -1.94
C GLY A 159 18.76 -17.11 -2.03
N VAL A 160 18.26 -17.47 -3.22
CA VAL A 160 17.67 -18.79 -3.47
C VAL A 160 18.71 -19.90 -3.41
N ASP A 161 19.85 -19.75 -4.08
CA ASP A 161 20.94 -20.74 -4.11
C ASP A 161 21.51 -21.03 -2.71
N LYS A 162 21.53 -20.02 -1.84
CA LYS A 162 21.94 -20.13 -0.43
C LYS A 162 20.83 -20.67 0.48
N GLY A 163 19.62 -20.89 -0.05
CA GLY A 163 18.48 -21.38 0.72
C GLY A 163 17.94 -20.38 1.74
N ILE A 164 18.21 -19.07 1.55
CA ILE A 164 17.66 -17.99 2.36
C ILE A 164 16.27 -17.62 1.87
N ILE A 165 16.11 -17.50 0.55
CA ILE A 165 14.80 -17.28 -0.08
C ILE A 165 14.20 -18.63 -0.43
N LYS A 166 12.97 -18.87 0.01
CA LYS A 166 12.23 -20.12 -0.24
C LYS A 166 10.82 -19.82 -0.75
N PRO A 167 10.19 -20.78 -1.45
CA PRO A 167 8.78 -20.63 -1.84
C PRO A 167 7.88 -20.46 -0.61
N LEU A 168 6.77 -19.73 -0.81
CA LEU A 168 5.74 -19.62 0.21
C LEU A 168 5.04 -20.97 0.36
N ASN A 169 5.11 -21.57 1.55
CA ASN A 169 4.48 -22.84 1.87
C ASN A 169 3.36 -22.67 2.92
N LYS A 170 2.66 -23.75 3.23
CA LYS A 170 1.52 -23.74 4.16
C LYS A 170 1.86 -23.18 5.54
N LYS A 171 3.03 -23.48 6.09
CA LYS A 171 3.46 -22.98 7.42
C LYS A 171 3.90 -21.53 7.37
N SER A 172 4.69 -21.19 6.37
CA SER A 172 5.15 -19.81 6.20
C SER A 172 4.01 -18.84 5.82
N LEU A 173 2.96 -19.32 5.16
CA LEU A 173 1.74 -18.53 4.92
C LEU A 173 1.06 -18.12 6.23
N ASP A 174 0.84 -19.07 7.16
CA ASP A 174 0.29 -18.78 8.48
C ASP A 174 1.15 -17.75 9.23
N SER A 175 2.45 -17.96 9.20
CA SER A 175 3.43 -17.07 9.84
C SER A 175 3.39 -15.65 9.27
N VAL A 176 3.39 -15.50 7.95
CA VAL A 176 3.34 -14.20 7.25
C VAL A 176 2.08 -13.44 7.61
N ILE A 177 0.91 -14.11 7.60
CA ILE A 177 -0.36 -13.48 7.96
C ILE A 177 -0.38 -13.10 9.44
N ARG A 178 0.07 -13.98 10.32
CA ARG A 178 0.12 -13.73 11.76
C ARG A 178 0.98 -12.52 12.11
N MET A 179 2.09 -12.35 11.43
CA MET A 179 2.95 -11.18 11.62
C MET A 179 2.29 -9.90 11.11
N ALA A 180 1.76 -9.90 9.90
CA ALA A 180 1.12 -8.74 9.30
C ALA A 180 -0.17 -8.33 10.05
N SER A 181 -0.90 -9.30 10.65
CA SER A 181 -2.07 -9.04 11.49
C SER A 181 -1.73 -8.60 12.92
N ASN A 182 -0.45 -8.40 13.26
CA ASN A 182 0.01 -8.12 14.64
C ASN A 182 -0.38 -9.22 15.64
N TYR A 183 -0.19 -10.49 15.27
CA TYR A 183 -0.49 -11.68 16.11
C TYR A 183 -1.97 -11.85 16.49
N ASP A 184 -2.88 -11.31 15.71
CA ASP A 184 -4.31 -11.53 15.86
C ASP A 184 -4.68 -12.92 15.29
N ASN A 185 -4.72 -13.93 16.16
CA ASN A 185 -4.99 -15.32 15.75
C ASN A 185 -6.39 -15.49 15.14
N LYS A 186 -7.39 -14.74 15.60
CA LYS A 186 -8.76 -14.81 15.07
C LYS A 186 -8.78 -14.27 13.64
N LEU A 187 -8.16 -13.10 13.43
CA LEU A 187 -8.05 -12.47 12.12
C LEU A 187 -7.22 -13.34 11.16
N THR A 188 -6.09 -13.90 11.63
CA THR A 188 -5.26 -14.84 10.86
C THR A 188 -6.08 -16.01 10.33
N SER A 189 -6.88 -16.65 11.18
CA SER A 189 -7.73 -17.78 10.79
C SER A 189 -8.78 -17.38 9.76
N VAL A 190 -9.39 -16.20 9.91
CA VAL A 190 -10.39 -15.65 8.98
C VAL A 190 -9.77 -15.39 7.60
N ILE A 191 -8.56 -14.80 7.57
CA ILE A 191 -7.86 -14.51 6.31
C ILE A 191 -7.47 -15.81 5.61
N ILE A 192 -6.93 -16.82 6.30
CA ILE A 192 -6.57 -18.12 5.72
C ILE A 192 -7.81 -18.82 5.16
N ASP A 193 -8.93 -18.78 5.89
CA ASP A 193 -10.18 -19.36 5.42
C ASP A 193 -10.69 -18.63 4.17
N ALA A 194 -10.60 -17.30 4.11
CA ALA A 194 -10.99 -16.53 2.94
C ALA A 194 -10.06 -16.80 1.73
N LEU A 195 -8.77 -16.94 1.93
CA LEU A 195 -7.81 -17.20 0.86
C LEU A 195 -7.98 -18.56 0.19
N LYS A 196 -8.44 -19.59 0.91
CA LYS A 196 -8.55 -20.98 0.41
C LYS A 196 -7.33 -21.40 -0.42
N PRO A 197 -6.12 -21.36 0.15
CA PRO A 197 -4.90 -21.61 -0.60
C PRO A 197 -4.88 -23.03 -1.17
N GLN A 198 -4.38 -23.15 -2.40
CA GLN A 198 -4.11 -24.44 -3.04
C GLN A 198 -2.62 -24.73 -2.94
N TYR A 199 -2.27 -25.96 -2.66
CA TYR A 199 -0.90 -26.40 -2.44
C TYR A 199 -0.48 -27.43 -3.49
N ASP A 200 0.80 -27.43 -3.83
CA ASP A 200 1.44 -28.50 -4.61
C ASP A 200 1.80 -29.71 -3.74
N GLN A 201 2.54 -30.67 -4.31
CA GLN A 201 2.96 -31.90 -3.62
C GLN A 201 3.98 -31.63 -2.49
N ASP A 202 4.65 -30.49 -2.53
CA ASP A 202 5.67 -30.05 -1.56
C ASP A 202 5.11 -29.02 -0.55
N ASP A 203 3.78 -28.94 -0.44
CA ASP A 203 3.06 -27.97 0.41
C ASP A 203 3.31 -26.48 0.04
N ASN A 204 3.84 -26.17 -1.15
CA ASN A 204 3.99 -24.78 -1.60
C ASN A 204 2.66 -24.23 -2.08
N VAL A 205 2.42 -22.95 -1.83
CA VAL A 205 1.21 -22.26 -2.28
C VAL A 205 1.29 -21.99 -3.79
N VAL A 206 0.36 -22.58 -4.54
CA VAL A 206 0.26 -22.42 -6.00
C VAL A 206 -0.70 -21.30 -6.37
N SER A 207 -1.83 -21.23 -5.69
CA SER A 207 -2.85 -20.21 -5.93
C SER A 207 -3.66 -19.92 -4.69
N MET A 208 -4.28 -18.74 -4.66
CA MET A 208 -5.15 -18.29 -3.58
C MET A 208 -6.29 -17.44 -4.15
N ARG A 209 -7.39 -17.34 -3.41
CA ARG A 209 -8.49 -16.43 -3.71
C ARG A 209 -8.08 -14.98 -3.43
N GLN A 210 -8.71 -14.04 -4.10
CA GLN A 210 -8.64 -12.63 -3.72
C GLN A 210 -9.61 -12.35 -2.58
N ILE A 211 -9.23 -11.45 -1.69
CA ILE A 211 -10.07 -11.04 -0.56
C ILE A 211 -10.61 -9.64 -0.83
N ILE A 212 -11.89 -9.45 -0.54
CA ILE A 212 -12.55 -8.16 -0.45
C ILE A 212 -12.97 -7.94 0.98
N VAL A 213 -12.83 -6.72 1.44
CA VAL A 213 -13.25 -6.33 2.78
C VAL A 213 -14.54 -5.52 2.68
N ASP A 214 -15.60 -5.98 3.36
CA ASP A 214 -16.83 -5.24 3.55
C ASP A 214 -16.99 -4.83 5.02
N LYS A 215 -17.49 -3.61 5.27
CA LYS A 215 -17.50 -3.01 6.62
C LYS A 215 -18.91 -2.64 7.04
N HIS A 216 -19.39 -3.22 8.12
CA HIS A 216 -20.68 -2.91 8.71
C HIS A 216 -20.53 -2.37 10.13
N LEU A 217 -21.26 -1.29 10.41
CA LEU A 217 -21.36 -0.72 11.75
C LEU A 217 -22.62 -1.22 12.42
N ASP A 218 -22.47 -1.93 13.54
CA ASP A 218 -23.59 -2.35 14.37
C ASP A 218 -23.29 -2.07 15.86
N GLN A 219 -23.84 -0.96 16.35
CA GLN A 219 -23.65 -0.52 17.74
C GLN A 219 -24.36 -1.42 18.78
N SER A 220 -25.17 -2.39 18.35
CA SER A 220 -25.86 -3.32 19.25
C SER A 220 -24.99 -4.50 19.69
N ILE A 221 -23.88 -4.76 18.99
CA ILE A 221 -22.96 -5.84 19.33
C ILE A 221 -21.86 -5.38 20.29
N SER A 222 -21.37 -6.30 21.09
CA SER A 222 -20.30 -6.03 22.07
C SER A 222 -18.90 -6.43 21.59
N GLN A 223 -18.81 -7.20 20.51
CA GLN A 223 -17.55 -7.71 19.94
C GLN A 223 -17.61 -7.73 18.44
N THR A 224 -16.46 -7.53 17.81
CA THR A 224 -16.33 -7.60 16.36
C THR A 224 -16.50 -9.03 15.85
N ASN A 225 -17.33 -9.18 14.83
CA ASN A 225 -17.62 -10.42 14.14
C ASN A 225 -17.07 -10.39 12.71
N TYR A 226 -16.68 -11.57 12.23
CA TYR A 226 -16.21 -11.77 10.87
C TYR A 226 -17.08 -12.82 10.19
N GLU A 227 -17.49 -12.56 8.96
CA GLU A 227 -18.19 -13.50 8.10
C GLU A 227 -17.43 -13.63 6.77
N VAL A 228 -17.15 -14.87 6.36
CA VAL A 228 -16.47 -15.15 5.09
C VAL A 228 -17.50 -15.71 4.10
N GLN A 229 -17.69 -15.00 3.00
CA GLN A 229 -18.55 -15.44 1.90
C GLN A 229 -17.69 -15.76 0.68
N TYR A 230 -17.92 -16.93 0.09
CA TYR A 230 -17.22 -17.33 -1.14
C TYR A 230 -18.05 -16.93 -2.34
N MET A 231 -17.42 -16.18 -3.24
CA MET A 231 -18.05 -15.68 -4.44
C MET A 231 -17.44 -16.36 -5.67
N PRO A 232 -18.11 -17.36 -6.29
CA PRO A 232 -17.60 -18.00 -7.50
C PRO A 232 -17.82 -17.10 -8.72
N GLY A 233 -16.82 -17.05 -9.60
CA GLY A 233 -16.96 -16.49 -10.95
C GLY A 233 -17.37 -15.03 -11.03
N GLN A 234 -16.70 -14.13 -10.30
CA GLN A 234 -17.00 -12.70 -10.34
C GLN A 234 -16.03 -11.91 -11.22
N TYR A 235 -16.57 -10.99 -11.99
CA TYR A 235 -15.80 -9.93 -12.62
C TYR A 235 -16.10 -8.59 -11.96
N ARG A 236 -15.07 -7.74 -11.78
CA ARG A 236 -15.18 -6.48 -11.07
C ARG A 236 -14.73 -5.30 -11.87
N VAL A 237 -15.47 -4.21 -11.69
CA VAL A 237 -15.14 -2.92 -12.29
C VAL A 237 -15.37 -1.81 -11.26
N ASN A 238 -14.40 -0.93 -11.10
CA ASN A 238 -14.61 0.28 -10.32
C ASN A 238 -15.46 1.27 -11.08
N LEU A 239 -16.46 1.82 -10.40
CA LEU A 239 -17.38 2.79 -11.00
C LEU A 239 -17.64 3.97 -10.08
N THR A 240 -18.27 5.00 -10.61
CA THR A 240 -18.85 6.10 -9.83
C THR A 240 -20.29 6.27 -10.23
N MET A 241 -21.20 6.03 -9.29
CA MET A 241 -22.62 6.31 -9.48
C MET A 241 -22.84 7.82 -9.60
N ALA A 242 -23.74 8.23 -10.47
CA ALA A 242 -24.10 9.63 -10.64
C ALA A 242 -24.78 10.22 -9.38
N ALA A 243 -25.51 9.38 -8.64
CA ALA A 243 -26.07 9.72 -7.33
C ALA A 243 -25.64 8.66 -6.29
N VAL A 244 -24.93 9.10 -5.26
CA VAL A 244 -24.33 8.21 -4.23
C VAL A 244 -25.39 7.43 -3.44
N GLU A 245 -26.56 8.02 -3.20
CA GLU A 245 -27.65 7.36 -2.47
C GLU A 245 -28.22 6.14 -3.21
N GLU A 246 -28.06 6.10 -4.53
CA GLU A 246 -28.55 5.01 -5.38
C GLU A 246 -27.70 3.75 -5.24
N ALA A 247 -26.42 3.87 -4.87
CA ALA A 247 -25.53 2.73 -4.66
C ALA A 247 -26.06 1.76 -3.59
N ARG A 248 -26.83 2.27 -2.63
CA ARG A 248 -27.45 1.47 -1.55
C ARG A 248 -28.44 0.42 -2.04
N LEU A 249 -29.07 0.65 -3.19
CA LEU A 249 -30.01 -0.30 -3.79
C LEU A 249 -29.31 -1.56 -4.31
N PHE A 250 -28.03 -1.45 -4.61
CA PHE A 250 -27.22 -2.51 -5.21
C PHE A 250 -26.34 -3.25 -4.20
N ILE A 251 -26.54 -3.06 -2.91
CA ILE A 251 -25.78 -3.77 -1.85
C ILE A 251 -26.04 -5.28 -1.89
N LYS A 252 -27.26 -5.69 -2.26
CA LYS A 252 -27.59 -7.11 -2.44
C LYS A 252 -27.56 -7.47 -3.92
N PRO A 253 -27.23 -8.74 -4.26
CA PRO A 253 -27.26 -9.18 -5.66
C PRO A 253 -28.65 -9.03 -6.29
N ILE A 254 -28.73 -8.28 -7.38
CA ILE A 254 -29.96 -8.07 -8.14
C ILE A 254 -29.71 -8.27 -9.64
N ASN A 255 -30.75 -8.58 -10.39
CA ASN A 255 -30.69 -8.69 -11.83
C ASN A 255 -30.92 -7.33 -12.49
N VAL A 256 -29.98 -6.91 -13.35
CA VAL A 256 -29.95 -5.59 -13.97
C VAL A 256 -29.57 -5.74 -15.44
N SER A 257 -30.18 -4.96 -16.33
CA SER A 257 -29.72 -4.81 -17.71
C SER A 257 -28.60 -3.77 -17.75
N ILE A 258 -27.45 -4.07 -18.31
CA ILE A 258 -26.29 -3.17 -18.38
C ILE A 258 -26.13 -2.66 -19.81
N ILE A 259 -26.25 -1.35 -20.01
CA ILE A 259 -26.04 -0.67 -21.28
C ILE A 259 -24.71 0.09 -21.22
N MET A 260 -23.82 -0.13 -22.19
CA MET A 260 -22.45 0.36 -22.17
C MET A 260 -22.16 1.34 -23.29
N TYR A 261 -21.47 2.45 -22.94
CA TYR A 261 -21.05 3.48 -23.90
C TYR A 261 -19.55 3.74 -23.78
N ASP A 262 -18.83 3.75 -24.89
CA ASP A 262 -17.37 4.02 -24.95
C ASP A 262 -17.04 5.50 -25.10
N HIS A 263 -18.05 6.37 -25.03
CA HIS A 263 -17.95 7.80 -25.20
C HIS A 263 -18.59 8.56 -24.02
N ASN A 264 -18.59 9.89 -24.10
CA ASN A 264 -19.27 10.76 -23.16
C ASN A 264 -20.78 10.68 -23.38
N PHE A 265 -21.52 10.18 -22.42
CA PHE A 265 -22.98 10.02 -22.48
C PHE A 265 -23.68 11.36 -22.64
N THR A 266 -24.49 11.51 -23.69
CA THR A 266 -25.07 12.77 -24.16
C THR A 266 -26.59 12.78 -24.06
N ASP A 267 -27.21 13.92 -24.39
CA ASP A 267 -28.67 14.09 -24.45
C ASP A 267 -29.31 13.19 -25.53
N VAL A 268 -28.58 12.90 -26.60
CA VAL A 268 -29.04 12.00 -27.67
C VAL A 268 -29.12 10.55 -27.14
N ASP A 269 -28.06 10.10 -26.49
CA ASP A 269 -28.00 8.76 -25.90
C ASP A 269 -29.12 8.59 -24.84
N TRP A 270 -29.34 9.63 -24.03
CA TRP A 270 -30.43 9.63 -23.05
C TRP A 270 -31.81 9.51 -23.72
N TYR A 271 -32.05 10.30 -24.78
CA TYR A 271 -33.31 10.30 -25.47
C TYR A 271 -33.62 8.92 -26.07
N ASP A 272 -32.68 8.31 -26.74
CA ASP A 272 -32.82 7.00 -27.37
C ASP A 272 -33.08 5.93 -26.30
N LEU A 273 -32.25 5.90 -25.25
CA LEU A 273 -32.42 4.94 -24.15
C LEU A 273 -33.75 5.12 -23.44
N SER A 274 -34.12 6.34 -23.02
CA SER A 274 -35.32 6.58 -22.25
C SER A 274 -36.57 6.29 -23.05
N LYS A 275 -36.61 6.61 -24.34
CA LYS A 275 -37.71 6.28 -25.25
C LYS A 275 -37.87 4.76 -25.40
N THR A 276 -36.82 4.05 -25.70
CA THR A 276 -36.85 2.59 -25.83
C THR A 276 -37.26 1.92 -24.52
N TYR A 277 -36.76 2.42 -23.39
CA TYR A 277 -37.14 1.93 -22.06
C TYR A 277 -38.62 2.18 -21.75
N GLU A 278 -39.14 3.38 -22.00
CA GLU A 278 -40.56 3.68 -21.78
C GLU A 278 -41.52 2.84 -22.64
N GLU A 279 -41.09 2.45 -23.84
CA GLU A 279 -41.83 1.52 -24.69
C GLU A 279 -41.76 0.10 -24.17
N TYR A 280 -40.58 -0.34 -23.74
CA TYR A 280 -40.28 -1.69 -23.25
C TYR A 280 -41.03 -2.02 -21.95
N VAL A 281 -41.14 -1.09 -21.00
CA VAL A 281 -41.84 -1.30 -19.70
C VAL A 281 -43.34 -1.19 -19.78
N LYS A 282 -43.93 -0.90 -20.96
CA LYS A 282 -45.39 -0.97 -21.15
C LYS A 282 -45.91 -2.41 -21.03
N ASP A 283 -45.03 -3.38 -21.30
CA ASP A 283 -45.34 -4.80 -21.10
C ASP A 283 -45.31 -5.12 -19.61
N GLU A 284 -46.34 -5.77 -19.09
CA GLU A 284 -46.47 -6.06 -17.64
C GLU A 284 -45.31 -6.91 -17.09
N ILE A 285 -44.74 -7.76 -17.95
CA ILE A 285 -43.60 -8.63 -17.60
C ILE A 285 -42.32 -7.83 -17.32
N ASN A 286 -42.21 -6.64 -17.91
CA ASN A 286 -41.02 -5.80 -17.89
C ASN A 286 -41.08 -4.62 -16.93
N LYS A 287 -42.15 -4.46 -16.17
CA LYS A 287 -42.43 -3.30 -15.30
C LYS A 287 -41.33 -2.99 -14.28
N ASP A 288 -40.67 -4.04 -13.76
CA ASP A 288 -39.67 -3.91 -12.69
C ASP A 288 -38.24 -4.00 -13.24
N ARG A 289 -38.05 -3.73 -14.54
CA ARG A 289 -36.74 -3.78 -15.15
C ARG A 289 -35.86 -2.64 -14.70
N ILE A 290 -34.69 -2.97 -14.16
CA ILE A 290 -33.68 -2.01 -13.76
C ILE A 290 -32.58 -1.98 -14.82
N VAL A 291 -32.18 -0.78 -15.21
CA VAL A 291 -31.12 -0.53 -16.19
C VAL A 291 -29.98 0.23 -15.52
N LEU A 292 -28.77 -0.27 -15.65
CA LEU A 292 -27.54 0.42 -15.26
C LEU A 292 -26.78 0.86 -16.51
N VAL A 293 -26.62 2.14 -16.69
CA VAL A 293 -25.82 2.74 -17.74
C VAL A 293 -24.38 2.87 -17.28
N LEU A 294 -23.45 2.33 -18.04
CA LEU A 294 -22.03 2.46 -17.82
C LEU A 294 -21.39 3.24 -18.96
N ALA A 295 -20.96 4.45 -18.70
CA ALA A 295 -20.35 5.31 -19.71
C ALA A 295 -18.91 5.67 -19.36
N LYS A 296 -18.15 6.08 -20.37
CA LYS A 296 -16.79 6.60 -20.18
C LYS A 296 -16.79 7.88 -19.33
N SER A 297 -17.75 8.75 -19.58
CA SER A 297 -17.99 9.96 -18.79
C SER A 297 -19.46 10.41 -18.96
N LEU A 298 -19.95 11.26 -18.07
CA LEU A 298 -21.28 11.84 -18.11
C LEU A 298 -21.19 13.33 -18.43
N ASN A 299 -22.02 13.78 -19.38
CA ASN A 299 -22.16 15.20 -19.66
C ASN A 299 -22.97 15.86 -18.54
N LYS A 300 -22.45 16.94 -17.95
CA LYS A 300 -23.11 17.69 -16.88
C LYS A 300 -24.49 18.21 -17.33
N THR A 301 -24.60 18.68 -18.56
CA THR A 301 -25.85 19.18 -19.13
C THR A 301 -26.91 18.08 -19.23
N THR A 302 -26.51 16.89 -19.67
CA THR A 302 -27.39 15.71 -19.75
C THR A 302 -27.86 15.28 -18.36
N PHE A 303 -26.96 15.29 -17.39
CA PHE A 303 -27.32 15.01 -16.00
C PHE A 303 -28.37 15.99 -15.47
N GLU A 304 -28.13 17.30 -15.59
CA GLU A 304 -29.01 18.35 -15.05
C GLU A 304 -30.34 18.45 -15.77
N LYS A 305 -30.35 18.30 -17.10
CA LYS A 305 -31.56 18.53 -17.91
C LYS A 305 -32.41 17.30 -18.16
N CYS A 306 -31.78 16.12 -18.15
CA CYS A 306 -32.45 14.88 -18.52
C CYS A 306 -32.61 13.93 -17.33
N TYR A 307 -31.49 13.56 -16.70
CA TYR A 307 -31.49 12.54 -15.65
C TYR A 307 -32.07 13.03 -14.33
N ALA A 308 -31.65 14.17 -13.82
CA ALA A 308 -32.15 14.69 -12.56
C ALA A 308 -33.69 14.91 -12.56
N PRO A 309 -34.33 15.46 -13.62
CA PRO A 309 -35.76 15.51 -13.73
C PRO A 309 -36.44 14.13 -13.76
N TRP A 310 -35.82 13.12 -14.38
CA TRP A 310 -36.32 11.76 -14.38
C TRP A 310 -36.36 11.17 -12.97
N VAL A 311 -35.25 11.28 -12.23
CA VAL A 311 -35.16 10.83 -10.83
C VAL A 311 -36.20 11.55 -9.96
N HIS A 312 -36.33 12.88 -10.08
CA HIS A 312 -37.31 13.65 -9.34
C HIS A 312 -38.75 13.22 -9.64
N LYS A 313 -39.08 12.97 -10.91
CA LYS A 313 -40.41 12.47 -11.29
C LYS A 313 -40.71 11.14 -10.61
N ARG A 314 -39.74 10.21 -10.57
CA ARG A 314 -39.90 8.90 -9.92
C ARG A 314 -40.05 9.02 -8.41
N GLN A 315 -39.23 9.83 -7.74
CA GLN A 315 -39.36 10.09 -6.31
C GLN A 315 -40.72 10.70 -5.95
N PHE A 316 -41.19 11.65 -6.73
CA PHE A 316 -42.48 12.29 -6.51
C PHE A 316 -43.66 11.32 -6.66
N THR A 317 -43.55 10.34 -7.54
CA THR A 317 -44.58 9.31 -7.75
C THR A 317 -44.40 8.09 -6.84
N HIS A 318 -43.42 8.11 -5.92
CA HIS A 318 -43.05 6.98 -5.05
C HIS A 318 -42.69 5.69 -5.81
N LEU A 319 -42.26 5.81 -7.07
CA LEU A 319 -41.75 4.70 -7.86
C LEU A 319 -40.23 4.63 -7.70
N PRO A 320 -39.64 3.43 -7.66
CA PRO A 320 -38.17 3.30 -7.68
C PRO A 320 -37.62 3.89 -8.98
N CYS A 321 -36.42 4.42 -8.95
CA CYS A 321 -35.72 4.78 -10.16
C CYS A 321 -35.40 3.49 -10.94
N ASP A 322 -35.59 3.50 -12.25
CA ASP A 322 -35.46 2.31 -13.10
C ASP A 322 -34.19 2.38 -13.94
N ILE A 323 -33.67 3.59 -14.20
CA ILE A 323 -32.45 3.84 -14.94
C ILE A 323 -31.45 4.53 -14.02
N TYR A 324 -30.27 3.94 -13.90
CA TYR A 324 -29.16 4.44 -13.08
C TYR A 324 -27.98 4.78 -13.96
N LEU A 325 -27.39 5.95 -13.76
CA LEU A 325 -26.22 6.38 -14.51
C LEU A 325 -24.94 6.18 -13.70
N SER A 326 -23.91 5.65 -14.33
CA SER A 326 -22.60 5.53 -13.73
C SER A 326 -21.47 5.68 -14.74
N THR A 327 -20.27 5.93 -14.25
CA THR A 327 -19.05 5.97 -15.04
C THR A 327 -18.05 4.93 -14.57
N ILE A 328 -17.38 4.29 -15.52
CA ILE A 328 -16.29 3.34 -15.25
C ILE A 328 -15.03 4.12 -14.88
N LYS A 329 -14.30 3.66 -13.86
CA LYS A 329 -13.01 4.21 -13.45
C LYS A 329 -11.89 3.20 -13.63
N GLY A 330 -10.74 3.65 -14.09
CA GLY A 330 -9.53 2.84 -14.21
C GLY A 330 -8.55 3.36 -15.27
N CYS A 331 -7.35 2.83 -15.26
CA CYS A 331 -6.38 3.05 -16.32
C CYS A 331 -6.80 2.28 -17.57
N GLY A 332 -6.53 2.82 -18.77
CA GLY A 332 -6.90 2.16 -20.02
C GLY A 332 -8.42 2.03 -20.22
N LEU A 333 -9.18 3.09 -19.99
CA LEU A 333 -10.63 3.09 -19.89
C LEU A 333 -11.34 2.43 -21.09
N GLN A 334 -10.88 2.66 -22.32
CA GLN A 334 -11.45 2.03 -23.51
C GLN A 334 -11.26 0.51 -23.54
N THR A 335 -10.09 0.06 -23.09
CA THR A 335 -9.76 -1.35 -23.00
C THR A 335 -10.60 -2.02 -21.92
N LEU A 336 -10.74 -1.37 -20.76
CA LEU A 336 -11.54 -1.86 -19.64
C LEU A 336 -13.03 -2.01 -20.01
N ILE A 337 -13.59 -1.04 -20.73
CA ILE A 337 -14.98 -1.10 -21.22
C ILE A 337 -15.18 -2.31 -22.14
N LYS A 338 -14.24 -2.55 -23.08
CA LYS A 338 -14.29 -3.70 -24.00
C LYS A 338 -14.12 -5.02 -23.27
N ASP A 339 -13.21 -5.09 -22.32
CA ASP A 339 -12.96 -6.28 -21.51
C ASP A 339 -14.21 -6.64 -20.70
N PHE A 340 -14.82 -5.64 -20.06
CA PHE A 340 -16.04 -5.85 -19.29
C PHE A 340 -17.22 -6.25 -20.19
N ALA A 341 -17.40 -5.58 -21.31
CA ALA A 341 -18.43 -5.93 -22.29
C ALA A 341 -18.31 -7.40 -22.78
N ALA A 342 -17.09 -7.87 -23.01
CA ALA A 342 -16.85 -9.26 -23.39
C ALA A 342 -17.27 -10.26 -22.29
N VAL A 343 -17.05 -9.91 -21.02
CA VAL A 343 -17.45 -10.75 -19.87
C VAL A 343 -18.97 -10.87 -19.76
N ILE A 344 -19.67 -9.72 -19.88
CA ILE A 344 -21.12 -9.69 -19.72
C ILE A 344 -21.89 -9.92 -21.04
N LYS A 345 -21.17 -10.15 -22.13
CA LYS A 345 -21.73 -10.30 -23.48
C LYS A 345 -22.61 -9.13 -23.91
N ALA A 346 -22.25 -7.92 -23.48
CA ALA A 346 -22.97 -6.69 -23.82
C ALA A 346 -22.40 -6.05 -25.09
N LYS A 347 -23.24 -5.33 -25.81
CA LYS A 347 -22.84 -4.46 -26.90
C LYS A 347 -22.27 -3.16 -26.30
N VAL A 348 -21.24 -2.63 -26.93
CA VAL A 348 -20.70 -1.30 -26.59
C VAL A 348 -21.17 -0.30 -27.62
N HIS A 349 -21.92 0.69 -27.18
CA HIS A 349 -22.39 1.77 -28.03
C HIS A 349 -21.28 2.79 -28.27
N SER A 350 -21.10 3.16 -29.54
CA SER A 350 -20.24 4.26 -29.98
C SER A 350 -21.08 5.44 -30.45
N ILE A 351 -20.43 6.57 -30.71
CA ILE A 351 -21.10 7.78 -31.22
C ILE A 351 -21.91 7.49 -32.51
N GLU A 352 -21.50 6.50 -33.30
CA GLU A 352 -22.16 6.13 -34.57
C GLU A 352 -23.30 5.11 -34.40
N THR A 353 -23.39 4.46 -33.23
CA THR A 353 -24.33 3.35 -32.97
C THR A 353 -24.98 3.49 -31.60
N SER A 354 -25.79 4.52 -31.40
CA SER A 354 -26.38 4.83 -30.09
C SER A 354 -27.72 4.14 -29.81
N GLU A 355 -28.39 3.56 -30.80
CA GLU A 355 -29.71 2.93 -30.64
C GLU A 355 -29.65 1.70 -29.74
N VAL A 356 -30.40 1.73 -28.64
CA VAL A 356 -30.59 0.63 -27.70
C VAL A 356 -31.71 -0.27 -28.18
N SER A 357 -31.51 -1.59 -28.16
CA SER A 357 -32.50 -2.57 -28.56
C SER A 357 -33.20 -3.23 -27.38
N ASN A 358 -34.40 -3.80 -27.63
CA ASN A 358 -35.12 -4.58 -26.62
C ASN A 358 -34.31 -5.82 -26.18
N GLU A 359 -33.52 -6.41 -27.06
CA GLU A 359 -32.66 -7.57 -26.73
C GLU A 359 -31.61 -7.20 -25.66
N GLU A 360 -31.10 -5.97 -25.69
CA GLU A 360 -30.16 -5.50 -24.69
C GLU A 360 -30.84 -5.25 -23.34
N LEU A 361 -32.09 -4.82 -23.34
CA LEU A 361 -32.92 -4.67 -22.14
C LEU A 361 -33.35 -6.03 -21.57
N ASP A 362 -33.49 -7.06 -22.40
CA ASP A 362 -33.78 -8.44 -21.97
C ASP A 362 -32.56 -9.13 -21.34
N ASN A 363 -31.36 -8.74 -21.74
CA ASN A 363 -30.11 -9.32 -21.24
C ASN A 363 -29.83 -8.86 -19.80
N THR A 364 -30.33 -9.58 -18.82
CA THR A 364 -30.10 -9.28 -17.41
C THR A 364 -28.92 -10.02 -16.83
N ILE A 365 -28.21 -9.32 -15.99
CA ILE A 365 -27.02 -9.83 -15.31
C ILE A 365 -27.21 -9.63 -13.81
N LYS A 366 -26.85 -10.64 -13.04
CA LYS A 366 -26.85 -10.57 -11.59
C LYS A 366 -25.63 -9.80 -11.12
N MET A 367 -25.86 -8.68 -10.45
CA MET A 367 -24.78 -7.82 -9.97
C MET A 367 -25.04 -7.27 -8.58
N GLN A 368 -23.98 -6.81 -7.92
CA GLN A 368 -24.03 -6.02 -6.68
C GLN A 368 -22.94 -4.95 -6.68
N ILE A 369 -23.08 -3.91 -5.86
CA ILE A 369 -22.06 -2.92 -5.61
C ILE A 369 -21.49 -3.16 -4.22
N VAL A 370 -20.17 -3.31 -4.14
CA VAL A 370 -19.42 -3.52 -2.91
C VAL A 370 -18.58 -2.26 -2.65
N ASN A 371 -18.52 -1.81 -1.40
CA ASN A 371 -17.73 -0.64 -1.00
C ASN A 371 -18.06 0.65 -1.78
N ASP A 372 -19.32 0.88 -2.08
CA ASP A 372 -19.89 2.06 -2.78
C ASP A 372 -19.35 2.33 -4.19
N ASN A 373 -18.27 1.66 -4.62
CA ASN A 373 -17.58 1.96 -5.87
C ASN A 373 -17.21 0.73 -6.72
N CYS A 374 -17.37 -0.48 -6.22
CA CYS A 374 -16.97 -1.70 -6.93
C CYS A 374 -18.19 -2.48 -7.40
N LEU A 375 -18.43 -2.48 -8.71
CA LEU A 375 -19.43 -3.34 -9.36
C LEU A 375 -18.88 -4.77 -9.44
N CYS A 376 -19.58 -5.71 -8.83
CA CYS A 376 -19.33 -7.14 -8.92
C CYS A 376 -20.44 -7.80 -9.75
N VAL A 377 -20.07 -8.48 -10.80
CA VAL A 377 -20.99 -9.26 -11.65
C VAL A 377 -20.84 -10.74 -11.31
N HIS A 378 -21.97 -11.41 -11.09
CA HIS A 378 -22.03 -12.80 -10.67
C HIS A 378 -22.36 -13.74 -11.83
N ASP A 379 -22.01 -15.00 -11.68
CA ASP A 379 -22.40 -16.09 -12.58
C ASP A 379 -21.96 -15.89 -14.04
N VAL A 380 -20.86 -15.14 -14.25
CA VAL A 380 -20.30 -14.90 -15.59
C VAL A 380 -19.35 -15.99 -16.02
N GLN A 381 -19.26 -16.20 -17.31
CA GLN A 381 -18.36 -17.18 -17.92
C GLN A 381 -17.11 -16.53 -18.50
N THR A 382 -15.98 -17.23 -18.42
CA THR A 382 -14.73 -16.78 -19.03
C THR A 382 -14.91 -16.52 -20.53
N PRO A 383 -14.59 -15.32 -21.05
CA PRO A 383 -14.74 -15.02 -22.47
C PRO A 383 -13.53 -15.56 -23.27
N GLU A 384 -13.43 -16.86 -23.43
CA GLU A 384 -12.24 -17.54 -24.01
C GLU A 384 -11.88 -17.03 -25.41
N VAL A 385 -12.87 -16.84 -26.28
CA VAL A 385 -12.65 -16.32 -27.65
C VAL A 385 -12.03 -14.92 -27.61
N TYR A 386 -12.45 -14.07 -26.64
CA TYR A 386 -11.89 -12.74 -26.49
C TYR A 386 -10.49 -12.78 -25.89
N ILE A 387 -10.24 -13.68 -24.96
CA ILE A 387 -8.89 -13.92 -24.40
C ILE A 387 -7.92 -14.36 -25.49
N ASP A 388 -8.33 -15.28 -26.39
CA ASP A 388 -7.48 -15.74 -27.47
C ASP A 388 -7.21 -14.61 -28.50
N LYS A 389 -8.15 -13.70 -28.69
CA LYS A 389 -7.91 -12.47 -29.46
C LYS A 389 -6.83 -11.60 -28.80
N ILE A 390 -6.92 -11.38 -27.48
CA ILE A 390 -5.91 -10.61 -26.74
C ILE A 390 -4.52 -11.26 -26.80
N LYS A 391 -4.45 -12.58 -26.69
CA LYS A 391 -3.19 -13.34 -26.87
C LYS A 391 -2.60 -13.14 -28.26
N SER A 392 -3.46 -13.17 -29.29
CA SER A 392 -3.04 -12.93 -30.67
C SER A 392 -2.54 -11.52 -30.88
N GLU A 393 -3.20 -10.52 -30.30
CA GLU A 393 -2.76 -9.11 -30.30
C GLU A 393 -1.41 -8.96 -29.60
N MET A 394 -1.23 -9.57 -28.44
CA MET A 394 0.03 -9.57 -27.70
C MET A 394 1.19 -10.17 -28.49
N ASN A 395 0.93 -11.26 -29.23
CA ASN A 395 1.95 -11.92 -30.05
C ASN A 395 2.26 -11.18 -31.37
N ALA A 396 1.31 -10.39 -31.88
CA ALA A 396 1.47 -9.57 -33.07
C ALA A 396 2.13 -8.20 -32.80
N GLU A 397 2.23 -7.79 -31.55
CA GLU A 397 2.83 -6.52 -31.15
C GLU A 397 4.34 -6.56 -31.46
N LEU A 398 4.76 -5.67 -32.34
CA LEU A 398 6.17 -5.51 -32.75
C LEU A 398 7.02 -4.75 -31.73
N ASP A 399 6.39 -4.08 -30.78
CA ASP A 399 7.03 -3.33 -29.71
C ASP A 399 7.28 -4.26 -28.51
N ASP A 400 8.54 -4.62 -28.29
CA ASP A 400 8.99 -5.49 -27.18
C ASP A 400 8.95 -4.78 -25.81
N SER A 401 8.07 -3.77 -25.67
CA SER A 401 7.86 -3.03 -24.43
C SER A 401 7.31 -3.97 -23.35
N ILE A 402 8.15 -4.19 -22.33
CA ILE A 402 7.80 -5.01 -21.15
C ILE A 402 6.48 -4.52 -20.52
N SER A 403 6.25 -3.22 -20.51
CA SER A 403 5.04 -2.63 -19.90
C SER A 403 3.75 -3.02 -20.65
N LYS A 404 3.77 -3.03 -21.97
CA LYS A 404 2.62 -3.49 -22.78
C LYS A 404 2.34 -4.99 -22.60
N ARG A 405 3.39 -5.82 -22.56
CA ARG A 405 3.23 -7.25 -22.29
C ARG A 405 2.62 -7.51 -20.91
N ILE A 406 3.05 -6.78 -19.91
CA ILE A 406 2.47 -6.86 -18.55
C ILE A 406 0.99 -6.44 -18.58
N GLU A 407 0.63 -5.40 -19.32
CA GLU A 407 -0.75 -4.98 -19.50
C GLU A 407 -1.62 -6.09 -20.11
N TYR A 408 -1.19 -6.70 -21.21
CA TYR A 408 -1.90 -7.83 -21.84
C TYR A 408 -2.04 -9.02 -20.87
N MET A 409 -0.96 -9.37 -20.17
CA MET A 409 -1.00 -10.47 -19.18
C MET A 409 -1.98 -10.18 -18.03
N ASN A 410 -2.01 -8.96 -17.52
CA ASN A 410 -2.95 -8.56 -16.48
C ASN A 410 -4.40 -8.63 -16.97
N ARG A 411 -4.68 -8.20 -18.20
CA ARG A 411 -6.01 -8.32 -18.82
C ARG A 411 -6.43 -9.77 -18.96
N ILE A 412 -5.56 -10.64 -19.50
CA ILE A 412 -5.84 -12.08 -19.64
C ILE A 412 -6.12 -12.70 -18.26
N LYS A 413 -5.32 -12.35 -17.25
CA LYS A 413 -5.52 -12.82 -15.88
C LYS A 413 -6.87 -12.38 -15.31
N ALA A 414 -7.26 -11.13 -15.50
CA ALA A 414 -8.54 -10.59 -15.04
C ALA A 414 -9.73 -11.25 -15.73
N LEU A 415 -9.62 -11.52 -17.05
CA LEU A 415 -10.67 -12.12 -17.87
C LEU A 415 -10.81 -13.64 -17.68
N SER A 416 -9.76 -14.32 -17.24
CA SER A 416 -9.80 -15.78 -17.06
C SER A 416 -10.76 -16.24 -15.95
N LEU A 417 -11.32 -15.32 -15.16
CA LEU A 417 -12.31 -15.56 -14.08
C LEU A 417 -11.96 -16.70 -13.11
N ASN A 418 -10.73 -17.19 -13.17
CA ASN A 418 -10.20 -18.18 -12.24
C ASN A 418 -9.98 -17.58 -10.84
N ASN A 419 -10.13 -16.27 -10.71
CA ASN A 419 -10.11 -15.57 -9.44
C ASN A 419 -11.44 -15.86 -8.74
N GLN A 420 -11.45 -16.94 -7.97
CA GLN A 420 -12.48 -17.18 -6.99
C GLN A 420 -12.23 -16.16 -5.88
N ASP A 421 -13.16 -15.23 -5.74
CA ASP A 421 -13.04 -14.19 -4.72
C ASP A 421 -13.75 -14.60 -3.44
N SER A 422 -13.27 -14.09 -2.33
CA SER A 422 -13.90 -14.21 -1.02
C SER A 422 -14.17 -12.82 -0.45
N VAL A 423 -15.31 -12.63 0.17
CA VAL A 423 -15.65 -11.39 0.89
C VAL A 423 -15.50 -11.64 2.38
N ILE A 424 -14.70 -10.85 3.07
CA ILE A 424 -14.67 -10.79 4.52
C ILE A 424 -15.54 -9.62 4.95
N THR A 425 -16.69 -9.91 5.54
CA THR A 425 -17.56 -8.91 6.15
C THR A 425 -17.13 -8.70 7.59
N ILE A 426 -16.75 -7.47 7.93
CA ILE A 426 -16.40 -7.05 9.29
C ILE A 426 -17.62 -6.33 9.88
N THR A 427 -18.18 -6.83 10.96
CA THR A 427 -19.23 -6.13 11.72
C THR A 427 -18.66 -5.76 13.07
N SER A 428 -18.58 -4.45 13.37
CA SER A 428 -18.01 -3.92 14.61
C SER A 428 -18.90 -2.84 15.23
N PRO A 429 -18.88 -2.67 16.55
CA PRO A 429 -19.60 -1.60 17.23
C PRO A 429 -19.00 -0.19 16.96
N SER A 430 -17.78 -0.12 16.41
CA SER A 430 -17.03 1.11 16.17
C SER A 430 -16.54 1.24 14.73
N ALA A 431 -16.82 2.39 14.11
CA ALA A 431 -16.28 2.69 12.78
C ALA A 431 -14.74 2.78 12.76
N VAL A 432 -14.12 3.21 13.86
CA VAL A 432 -12.67 3.26 14.03
C VAL A 432 -12.08 1.85 14.04
N GLU A 433 -12.69 0.93 14.78
CA GLU A 433 -12.28 -0.47 14.85
C GLU A 433 -12.43 -1.16 13.49
N ASN A 434 -13.56 -0.94 12.79
CA ASN A 434 -13.76 -1.43 11.42
C ASN A 434 -12.64 -0.99 10.46
N LYS A 435 -12.26 0.28 10.54
CA LYS A 435 -11.17 0.82 9.72
C LYS A 435 -9.84 0.15 10.08
N MET A 436 -9.49 0.08 11.36
CA MET A 436 -8.24 -0.54 11.82
C MET A 436 -8.10 -2.01 11.39
N ILE A 437 -9.20 -2.76 11.43
CA ILE A 437 -9.19 -4.17 11.02
C ILE A 437 -9.08 -4.27 9.49
N ALA A 438 -9.80 -3.44 8.75
CA ALA A 438 -9.70 -3.42 7.30
C ALA A 438 -8.28 -3.08 6.83
N ASP A 439 -7.66 -2.05 7.42
CA ASP A 439 -6.26 -1.68 7.12
C ASP A 439 -5.31 -2.88 7.38
N LYS A 440 -5.48 -3.61 8.50
CA LYS A 440 -4.69 -4.83 8.77
C LYS A 440 -4.91 -5.95 7.73
N ILE A 441 -6.15 -6.14 7.25
CA ILE A 441 -6.42 -7.14 6.21
C ILE A 441 -5.76 -6.72 4.91
N ASP A 442 -5.82 -5.45 4.56
CA ASP A 442 -5.17 -4.92 3.35
C ASP A 442 -3.64 -5.11 3.42
N ASP A 443 -3.01 -4.83 4.56
CA ASP A 443 -1.58 -5.10 4.81
C ASP A 443 -1.27 -6.59 4.62
N CYS A 444 -2.08 -7.49 5.21
CA CYS A 444 -1.92 -8.93 5.02
C CYS A 444 -1.99 -9.34 3.55
N ILE A 445 -2.96 -8.82 2.80
CA ILE A 445 -3.14 -9.13 1.36
C ILE A 445 -1.89 -8.71 0.57
N HIS A 446 -1.34 -7.52 0.82
CA HIS A 446 -0.16 -7.02 0.14
C HIS A 446 1.09 -7.86 0.46
N VAL A 447 1.31 -8.17 1.74
CA VAL A 447 2.46 -8.99 2.17
C VAL A 447 2.37 -10.40 1.60
N ILE A 448 1.18 -11.03 1.59
CA ILE A 448 0.97 -12.36 1.01
C ILE A 448 1.22 -12.35 -0.49
N ALA A 449 0.69 -11.36 -1.23
CA ALA A 449 0.92 -11.23 -2.65
C ALA A 449 2.41 -11.07 -2.98
N SER A 450 3.10 -10.29 -2.17
CA SER A 450 4.55 -10.11 -2.25
C SER A 450 5.31 -11.41 -1.96
N ALA A 451 4.91 -12.17 -0.92
CA ALA A 451 5.53 -13.44 -0.55
C ALA A 451 5.30 -14.54 -1.61
N LEU A 452 4.11 -14.57 -2.23
CA LEU A 452 3.81 -15.51 -3.31
C LEU A 452 4.68 -15.27 -4.56
N GLN A 453 4.96 -13.99 -4.88
CA GLN A 453 5.73 -13.62 -6.07
C GLN A 453 7.24 -13.73 -5.87
N ASN A 454 7.73 -13.40 -4.69
CA ASN A 454 9.17 -13.20 -4.44
C ASN A 454 9.75 -14.20 -3.44
N GLY A 455 8.92 -15.10 -2.90
CA GLY A 455 9.32 -16.03 -1.84
C GLY A 455 9.35 -15.40 -0.46
N VAL A 456 9.71 -16.21 0.51
CA VAL A 456 9.81 -15.87 1.94
C VAL A 456 11.22 -16.04 2.45
N VAL A 457 11.56 -15.27 3.48
CA VAL A 457 12.86 -15.30 4.17
C VAL A 457 12.64 -15.41 5.68
N PRO A 458 13.62 -15.93 6.43
CA PRO A 458 13.62 -15.82 7.88
C PRO A 458 13.49 -14.37 8.31
N ASN A 459 12.71 -14.11 9.35
CA ASN A 459 12.55 -12.74 9.86
C ASN A 459 13.86 -12.14 10.40
N VAL A 460 13.80 -10.90 10.86
CA VAL A 460 14.93 -10.09 11.36
C VAL A 460 15.91 -9.71 10.27
N PHE A 461 15.39 -9.37 9.08
CA PHE A 461 16.15 -8.87 7.93
C PHE A 461 17.29 -9.84 7.52
N ARG A 462 17.05 -11.15 7.57
CA ARG A 462 18.11 -12.13 7.22
C ARG A 462 18.61 -11.96 5.80
N PHE A 463 17.72 -11.65 4.85
CA PHE A 463 18.15 -11.42 3.47
C PHE A 463 18.91 -10.10 3.32
N GLY A 464 18.45 -9.03 3.95
CA GLY A 464 19.17 -7.75 3.97
C GLY A 464 20.58 -7.89 4.55
N ARG A 465 20.73 -8.64 5.66
CA ARG A 465 22.06 -8.94 6.25
C ARG A 465 22.94 -9.79 5.33
N PHE A 466 22.37 -10.80 4.66
CA PHE A 466 23.09 -11.60 3.67
C PHE A 466 23.66 -10.71 2.55
N LEU A 467 22.89 -9.76 2.07
CA LEU A 467 23.36 -8.83 1.03
C LEU A 467 24.58 -8.03 1.48
N CYS A 468 24.67 -7.71 2.79
CA CYS A 468 25.77 -6.94 3.36
C CYS A 468 27.01 -7.78 3.71
N THR A 469 26.87 -9.09 3.94
CA THR A 469 27.94 -9.90 4.55
C THR A 469 28.43 -11.07 3.69
N GLU A 470 27.55 -11.67 2.89
CA GLU A 470 27.82 -12.95 2.24
C GLU A 470 27.60 -12.95 0.72
N SER A 471 26.99 -11.89 0.16
CA SER A 471 26.66 -11.80 -1.26
C SER A 471 27.89 -11.62 -2.15
N SER A 472 27.72 -11.85 -3.45
CA SER A 472 28.78 -11.58 -4.43
C SER A 472 29.16 -10.09 -4.51
N PHE A 473 28.31 -9.19 -4.05
CA PHE A 473 28.65 -7.77 -3.97
C PHE A 473 29.81 -7.50 -3.01
N VAL A 474 29.84 -8.22 -1.87
CA VAL A 474 30.92 -8.13 -0.86
C VAL A 474 32.24 -8.61 -1.42
N THR A 475 32.20 -9.70 -2.19
CA THR A 475 33.40 -10.39 -2.69
C THR A 475 33.86 -9.93 -4.08
N SER A 476 33.02 -9.15 -4.80
CA SER A 476 33.34 -8.71 -6.15
C SER A 476 34.52 -7.73 -6.17
N ASP A 477 35.56 -8.14 -6.91
CA ASP A 477 36.77 -7.38 -7.18
C ASP A 477 36.70 -6.76 -8.58
N ASP A 478 35.54 -6.18 -8.93
CA ASP A 478 35.38 -5.59 -10.25
C ASP A 478 36.24 -4.33 -10.38
N SER A 479 37.37 -4.49 -11.03
CA SER A 479 38.31 -3.42 -11.40
C SER A 479 37.69 -2.34 -12.31
N LYS A 480 36.45 -2.48 -12.67
CA LYS A 480 35.65 -1.51 -13.43
C LYS A 480 34.84 -0.56 -12.55
N ASN A 481 34.67 -0.88 -11.27
CA ASN A 481 33.87 -0.06 -10.35
C ASN A 481 34.70 1.13 -9.87
N LYS A 482 34.09 2.30 -9.89
CA LYS A 482 34.69 3.57 -9.45
C LYS A 482 34.86 3.66 -7.93
N VAL A 483 34.28 2.74 -7.19
CA VAL A 483 34.22 2.75 -5.73
C VAL A 483 35.28 1.82 -5.16
N ASP A 484 36.08 2.33 -4.21
CA ASP A 484 37.10 1.56 -3.54
C ASP A 484 36.54 0.54 -2.53
N LYS A 485 37.30 -0.50 -2.23
CA LYS A 485 36.91 -1.56 -1.30
C LYS A 485 36.64 -1.06 0.12
N GLU A 486 37.38 -0.04 0.55
CA GLU A 486 37.27 0.51 1.90
C GLU A 486 35.91 1.22 2.07
N THR A 487 35.52 2.05 1.10
CA THR A 487 34.20 2.71 1.10
C THR A 487 33.05 1.69 1.08
N LYS A 488 33.15 0.63 0.24
CA LYS A 488 32.17 -0.47 0.24
C LYS A 488 32.05 -1.12 1.63
N ALA A 489 33.18 -1.50 2.22
CA ALA A 489 33.19 -2.16 3.54
C ALA A 489 32.56 -1.28 4.63
N ILE A 490 32.86 0.01 4.62
CA ILE A 490 32.30 0.97 5.59
C ILE A 490 30.77 1.04 5.47
N ILE A 491 30.25 1.10 4.23
CA ILE A 491 28.80 1.18 3.99
C ILE A 491 28.11 -0.11 4.42
N LEU A 492 28.64 -1.26 3.99
CA LEU A 492 28.05 -2.56 4.32
C LEU A 492 28.05 -2.82 5.82
N ASN A 493 29.14 -2.47 6.51
CA ASN A 493 29.21 -2.55 7.96
C ASN A 493 28.18 -1.63 8.64
N ALA A 494 28.05 -0.36 8.19
CA ALA A 494 27.10 0.56 8.75
C ALA A 494 25.64 0.08 8.60
N ILE A 495 25.30 -0.51 7.45
CA ILE A 495 23.98 -1.08 7.19
C ILE A 495 23.75 -2.32 8.07
N ASN A 496 24.72 -3.25 8.11
CA ASN A 496 24.60 -4.48 8.91
C ASN A 496 24.46 -4.19 10.41
N GLU A 497 25.25 -3.28 10.96
CA GLU A 497 25.09 -2.83 12.36
C GLU A 497 23.76 -2.11 12.61
N SER A 498 23.19 -1.48 11.58
CA SER A 498 21.86 -0.84 11.70
C SER A 498 20.75 -1.87 11.78
N PHE A 499 20.86 -3.02 11.10
CA PHE A 499 19.95 -4.15 11.29
C PHE A 499 20.03 -4.75 12.70
N GLU A 500 21.25 -4.88 13.25
CA GLU A 500 21.42 -5.30 14.65
C GLU A 500 20.73 -4.32 15.60
N SER A 501 20.89 -3.02 15.37
CA SER A 501 20.25 -2.00 16.19
C SER A 501 18.71 -2.03 16.08
N LEU A 502 18.13 -2.40 14.91
CA LEU A 502 16.68 -2.62 14.78
C LEU A 502 16.20 -3.84 15.58
N PHE A 503 16.96 -4.92 15.57
CA PHE A 503 16.66 -6.08 16.43
C PHE A 503 16.60 -5.68 17.90
N PHE A 504 17.55 -4.86 18.37
CA PHE A 504 17.55 -4.39 19.74
C PHE A 504 16.46 -3.38 20.07
N ASP A 505 15.91 -2.65 19.10
CA ASP A 505 14.72 -1.83 19.32
C ASP A 505 13.49 -2.72 19.64
N ILE A 506 13.33 -3.85 18.91
CA ILE A 506 12.27 -4.83 19.20
C ILE A 506 12.53 -5.53 20.56
N TRP A 507 13.78 -5.87 20.83
CA TRP A 507 14.18 -6.47 22.09
C TRP A 507 13.88 -5.57 23.29
N GLU A 508 14.24 -4.30 23.19
CA GLU A 508 13.96 -3.29 24.19
C GLU A 508 12.45 -3.12 24.42
N SER A 509 11.63 -3.17 23.39
CA SER A 509 10.17 -3.04 23.54
C SER A 509 9.54 -4.16 24.40
N LYS A 510 10.19 -5.33 24.44
CA LYS A 510 9.76 -6.46 25.30
C LYS A 510 10.35 -6.44 26.70
N TYR A 511 11.67 -6.22 26.79
CA TYR A 511 12.40 -6.44 28.04
C TYR A 511 12.67 -5.13 28.81
N GLY A 512 12.50 -3.98 28.14
CA GLY A 512 12.74 -2.66 28.73
C GLY A 512 14.21 -2.34 28.98
N LYS A 513 14.42 -1.27 29.73
CA LYS A 513 15.73 -0.81 30.19
C LYS A 513 15.85 -0.91 31.71
N ASN A 514 17.08 -1.05 32.22
CA ASN A 514 17.39 -0.91 33.63
C ASN A 514 17.43 0.58 34.05
N ASP A 515 17.63 0.84 35.35
CA ASP A 515 17.70 2.21 35.89
C ASP A 515 18.87 3.02 35.33
N ASP A 516 19.90 2.37 34.82
CA ASP A 516 21.07 2.99 34.17
C ASP A 516 20.83 3.29 32.68
N GLY A 517 19.66 2.94 32.15
CA GLY A 517 19.28 3.15 30.74
C GLY A 517 19.81 2.08 29.78
N GLU A 518 20.43 1.00 30.27
CA GLU A 518 20.89 -0.11 29.46
C GLU A 518 19.73 -1.09 29.17
N ILE A 519 19.76 -1.72 27.99
CA ILE A 519 18.75 -2.69 27.58
C ILE A 519 18.86 -3.94 28.45
N ASN A 520 17.76 -4.36 29.05
CA ASN A 520 17.71 -5.58 29.86
C ASN A 520 18.01 -6.82 29.02
N ASP A 521 18.71 -7.78 29.61
CA ASP A 521 19.08 -9.04 28.96
C ASP A 521 19.86 -8.88 27.63
N PHE A 522 20.59 -7.78 27.46
CA PHE A 522 21.32 -7.45 26.22
C PHE A 522 22.22 -8.60 25.75
N GLU A 523 23.01 -9.19 26.64
CA GLU A 523 23.91 -10.29 26.34
C GLU A 523 23.20 -11.55 25.83
N ARG A 524 21.98 -11.79 26.33
CA ARG A 524 21.12 -12.85 25.82
C ARG A 524 20.62 -12.53 24.41
N GLY A 525 20.13 -11.31 24.20
CA GLY A 525 19.71 -10.81 22.89
C GLY A 525 20.85 -10.92 21.87
N LYS A 526 22.07 -10.53 22.23
CA LYS A 526 23.25 -10.62 21.37
C LYS A 526 23.56 -12.05 20.95
N ARG A 527 23.58 -13.00 21.90
CA ARG A 527 23.78 -14.42 21.59
C ARG A 527 22.71 -15.00 20.68
N ILE A 528 21.45 -14.55 20.81
CA ILE A 528 20.36 -14.96 19.91
C ILE A 528 20.61 -14.38 18.52
N TYR A 529 20.87 -13.09 18.43
CA TYR A 529 21.14 -12.41 17.15
C TYR A 529 22.30 -13.06 16.39
N ASP A 530 23.41 -13.38 17.07
CA ASP A 530 24.57 -14.04 16.49
C ASP A 530 24.22 -15.45 15.96
N LYS A 531 23.43 -16.24 16.72
CA LYS A 531 22.97 -17.55 16.27
C LYS A 531 22.07 -17.49 15.03
N LEU A 532 21.28 -16.41 14.87
CA LEU A 532 20.46 -16.21 13.69
C LEU A 532 21.30 -15.83 12.46
N ASN A 533 22.47 -15.21 12.67
CA ASN A 533 23.40 -14.91 11.59
C ASN A 533 24.02 -16.18 11.01
N ASP A 534 24.26 -17.18 11.86
CA ASP A 534 24.89 -18.44 11.46
C ASP A 534 23.92 -19.46 10.83
N SER A 535 22.64 -19.12 10.71
CA SER A 535 21.61 -20.06 10.24
C SER A 535 20.64 -19.44 9.23
N ASN A 536 20.50 -20.09 8.07
CA ASN A 536 19.51 -19.73 7.05
C ASN A 536 18.11 -20.34 7.31
N ASN A 537 17.98 -21.20 8.31
CA ASN A 537 16.77 -21.98 8.59
C ASN A 537 16.13 -21.64 9.95
N LYS A 538 16.61 -20.62 10.62
CA LYS A 538 16.11 -20.22 11.94
C LYS A 538 15.66 -18.78 11.95
N SER A 539 14.60 -18.54 12.68
CA SER A 539 14.09 -17.23 13.04
C SER A 539 13.92 -17.13 14.55
N TYR A 540 13.73 -15.95 15.07
CA TYR A 540 13.41 -15.72 16.48
C TYR A 540 12.01 -15.15 16.61
N ASP A 541 11.14 -15.91 17.25
CA ASP A 541 9.83 -15.43 17.63
C ASP A 541 9.91 -14.76 19.02
N ILE A 542 9.92 -13.43 19.01
CA ILE A 542 10.03 -12.65 20.23
C ILE A 542 8.79 -12.82 21.14
N VAL A 543 7.64 -13.22 20.60
CA VAL A 543 6.40 -13.40 21.38
C VAL A 543 6.50 -14.67 22.22
N SER A 544 6.85 -15.80 21.60
CA SER A 544 7.09 -17.07 22.31
C SER A 544 8.44 -17.13 23.01
N ASP A 545 9.36 -16.21 22.71
CA ASP A 545 10.72 -16.15 23.26
C ASP A 545 11.60 -17.35 22.86
N GLU A 546 11.39 -17.86 21.66
CA GLU A 546 12.07 -19.06 21.17
C GLU A 546 12.71 -18.86 19.80
N ILE A 547 13.84 -19.57 19.58
CA ILE A 547 14.40 -19.75 18.25
C ILE A 547 13.58 -20.85 17.57
N VAL A 548 12.88 -20.50 16.51
CA VAL A 548 11.97 -21.37 15.76
C VAL A 548 12.53 -21.67 14.36
N ASP A 549 11.97 -22.67 13.71
CA ASP A 549 12.22 -22.89 12.30
C ASP A 549 11.67 -21.70 11.49
N TYR A 550 12.35 -21.36 10.40
CA TYR A 550 12.03 -20.16 9.61
C TYR A 550 10.57 -20.15 9.13
N ASP A 551 10.01 -21.33 8.80
CA ASP A 551 8.61 -21.45 8.35
C ASP A 551 7.59 -20.96 9.38
N ASN A 552 7.94 -20.96 10.66
CA ASN A 552 7.07 -20.51 11.75
C ASN A 552 7.20 -19.01 12.02
N PHE A 553 8.19 -18.35 11.42
CA PHE A 553 8.43 -16.91 11.58
C PHE A 553 9.14 -16.34 10.36
N ALA A 554 8.40 -16.20 9.27
CA ALA A 554 8.90 -15.76 7.96
C ALA A 554 8.21 -14.48 7.49
N THR A 555 8.93 -13.70 6.66
CA THR A 555 8.40 -12.53 5.97
C THR A 555 8.68 -12.63 4.47
N SER A 556 8.11 -11.71 3.66
CA SER A 556 8.40 -11.66 2.23
C SER A 556 9.85 -11.25 1.97
N ALA A 557 10.52 -11.90 1.02
CA ALA A 557 11.86 -11.49 0.58
C ALA A 557 11.89 -10.06 0.05
N ARG A 558 10.83 -9.63 -0.61
CA ARG A 558 10.70 -8.27 -1.13
C ARG A 558 10.60 -7.22 -0.02
N TYR A 559 10.07 -7.58 1.14
CA TYR A 559 10.03 -6.69 2.30
C TYR A 559 11.44 -6.23 2.68
N ASP A 560 12.38 -7.15 2.83
CA ASP A 560 13.77 -6.81 3.18
C ASP A 560 14.40 -5.90 2.13
N ILE A 561 14.15 -6.16 0.84
CA ILE A 561 14.70 -5.38 -0.28
C ILE A 561 14.14 -3.96 -0.30
N GLU A 562 12.83 -3.81 -0.23
CA GLU A 562 12.18 -2.50 -0.37
C GLU A 562 12.45 -1.60 0.85
N VAL A 563 12.44 -2.18 2.05
CA VAL A 563 12.81 -1.46 3.28
C VAL A 563 14.25 -0.97 3.20
N LEU A 564 15.17 -1.82 2.76
CA LEU A 564 16.58 -1.47 2.61
C LEU A 564 16.80 -0.41 1.53
N ASN A 565 16.23 -0.60 0.35
CA ASN A 565 16.37 0.33 -0.77
C ASN A 565 15.81 1.71 -0.43
N ALA A 566 14.64 1.79 0.16
CA ALA A 566 14.06 3.06 0.57
C ALA A 566 14.87 3.74 1.67
N ALA A 567 15.40 2.98 2.63
CA ALA A 567 16.30 3.53 3.65
C ALA A 567 17.59 4.09 3.03
N ILE A 568 18.19 3.38 2.05
CA ILE A 568 19.36 3.85 1.30
C ILE A 568 19.04 5.11 0.51
N ASP A 569 17.88 5.19 -0.16
CA ASP A 569 17.45 6.37 -0.90
C ASP A 569 17.34 7.60 0.01
N VAL A 570 16.75 7.46 1.19
CA VAL A 570 16.68 8.54 2.18
C VAL A 570 18.08 8.99 2.58
N VAL A 571 18.97 8.04 2.87
CA VAL A 571 20.35 8.34 3.27
C VAL A 571 21.11 9.03 2.14
N LYS A 572 21.03 8.53 0.90
CA LYS A 572 21.63 9.14 -0.30
C LYS A 572 21.18 10.60 -0.45
N TYR A 573 19.86 10.80 -0.42
CA TYR A 573 19.27 12.12 -0.60
C TYR A 573 19.79 13.12 0.45
N LEU A 574 19.81 12.72 1.72
CA LEU A 574 20.16 13.60 2.83
C LEU A 574 21.67 13.80 3.00
N THR A 575 22.51 12.78 2.73
CA THR A 575 23.97 12.88 2.87
C THR A 575 24.60 13.68 1.73
N THR A 576 24.01 13.68 0.54
CA THR A 576 24.52 14.44 -0.62
C THR A 576 24.03 15.88 -0.66
N SER A 577 22.97 16.22 0.09
CA SER A 577 22.47 17.58 0.19
C SER A 577 23.47 18.46 0.97
N ARG A 578 23.84 19.61 0.36
CA ARG A 578 24.83 20.55 0.94
C ARG A 578 24.20 21.68 1.73
N GLY A 579 22.91 21.64 1.95
CA GLY A 579 22.17 22.65 2.67
C GLY A 579 20.70 22.64 2.29
N LEU A 580 19.96 23.56 2.87
CA LEU A 580 18.55 23.75 2.62
C LEU A 580 18.31 25.17 2.11
N ILE A 581 17.59 25.30 1.00
CA ILE A 581 17.16 26.58 0.45
C ILE A 581 15.62 26.59 0.50
N PHE A 582 15.06 27.67 1.02
CA PHE A 582 13.60 27.81 1.11
C PHE A 582 13.18 29.28 0.96
N ASP A 583 11.97 29.49 0.41
CA ASP A 583 11.35 30.80 0.32
C ASP A 583 10.59 31.11 1.62
N ALA A 584 11.01 32.17 2.31
CA ALA A 584 10.40 32.58 3.58
C ALA A 584 8.94 33.02 3.43
N ASN A 585 8.53 33.52 2.24
CA ASN A 585 7.17 34.00 2.01
C ASN A 585 6.16 32.86 1.87
N ILE A 586 6.56 31.76 1.24
CA ILE A 586 5.69 30.57 1.09
C ILE A 586 5.38 29.97 2.46
N MET A 587 6.33 30.04 3.38
CA MET A 587 6.13 29.50 4.74
C MET A 587 5.26 30.36 5.65
N GLN A 588 5.25 31.69 5.47
CA GLN A 588 4.37 32.58 6.22
C GLN A 588 2.90 32.45 5.80
N MET A 589 2.63 32.18 4.51
CA MET A 589 1.27 31.94 4.02
C MET A 589 0.61 30.67 4.57
N HIS A 590 1.38 29.69 5.03
CA HIS A 590 0.87 28.44 5.61
C HIS A 590 0.82 28.43 7.14
N GLY A 591 1.39 29.45 7.82
CA GLY A 591 1.38 29.56 9.28
C GLY A 591 0.06 30.07 9.87
N ASP A 592 -0.73 30.80 9.09
CA ASP A 592 -1.98 31.44 9.54
C ASP A 592 -3.27 30.70 9.14
N SER A 593 -3.20 29.66 8.31
CA SER A 593 -4.37 28.85 7.94
C SER A 593 -4.20 27.42 8.41
N GLY A 594 -4.67 27.13 9.62
CA GLY A 594 -4.75 25.80 10.21
C GLY A 594 -5.82 24.91 9.58
N TYR A 595 -5.82 24.76 8.24
CA TYR A 595 -6.69 23.80 7.57
C TYR A 595 -5.97 23.20 6.36
N TYR A 596 -5.53 21.96 6.49
CA TYR A 596 -5.25 21.12 5.34
C TYR A 596 -6.53 20.36 4.98
N VAL A 597 -7.19 20.79 3.93
CA VAL A 597 -8.13 19.93 3.20
C VAL A 597 -7.29 19.09 2.24
N SER A 598 -7.18 17.80 2.51
CA SER A 598 -6.68 16.84 1.52
C SER A 598 -7.74 16.70 0.43
N ASN A 599 -7.56 17.36 -0.70
CA ASN A 599 -8.22 16.99 -1.94
C ASN A 599 -7.33 15.98 -2.67
N ASN A 600 -7.85 14.83 -2.85
CA ASN A 600 -7.70 13.67 -3.73
C ASN A 600 -7.40 12.38 -3.03
#